data_bb1f9daacaebc98ef9b0587585c0c4d4
#
_entry.id   bb1f9daacaebc98ef9b0587585c0c4d4
#
_cell.length_a   1.000
_cell.length_b   1.000
_cell.length_c   1.000
_cell.angle_alpha   90.00
_cell.angle_beta   90.00
_cell.angle_gamma   90.00
#
_symmetry.space_group_name_H-M   'P 1'
#
loop_
_entity.id
_entity.type
_entity.pdbx_description
1 polymer ?
#
loop_
_entity_poly.entity_id
_entity_poly.type
_entity_poly.pdbx_seq_one_letter_code
_entity_poly.pdbx_strand_id
1 'polypeptide(L)'
;VLRACDELGMLVWEEIPVVDLIALGDEFRANATSALREMIRQHYNHPSVIMWGYMNEAVIQLQYRVKKQRLNGFYENTLALARHLEETLKREDAYRLSTMAYHGNQIYNKIGLSNITDISGWNLYQGWYENDFKSFDRFVDEEHRKYPHRPLIISEFGAGSDPRLQSLDPQIFDFSMQWQQLYLEYYLPAIMKRPFIVGATEWNFIDFSSASRQEATPHINNKGLMYNCLLYTSPSPRDC
;
A
#
# COMPACT_ATOMS: atom_id res chain seq x y z
N VAL A 1 20.32 0.46 -1.33
CA VAL A 1 19.17 -0.48 -1.46
C VAL A 1 19.05 -0.91 -2.91
N LEU A 2 18.77 -0.02 -3.89
CA LEU A 2 18.48 -0.37 -5.29
C LEU A 2 19.58 -1.22 -5.95
N ARG A 3 20.88 -0.87 -5.74
CA ARG A 3 21.99 -1.68 -6.24
C ARG A 3 21.94 -3.12 -5.74
N ALA A 4 21.60 -3.34 -4.47
CA ALA A 4 21.44 -4.70 -3.94
C ALA A 4 20.24 -5.41 -4.57
N CYS A 5 19.14 -4.69 -4.85
CA CYS A 5 17.99 -5.24 -5.57
C CYS A 5 18.37 -5.65 -6.99
N ASP A 6 19.18 -4.83 -7.70
CA ASP A 6 19.68 -5.15 -9.03
C ASP A 6 20.53 -6.43 -9.02
N GLU A 7 21.46 -6.54 -8.07
CA GLU A 7 22.34 -7.69 -7.91
C GLU A 7 21.59 -8.98 -7.53
N LEU A 8 20.53 -8.87 -6.73
CA LEU A 8 19.72 -9.99 -6.24
C LEU A 8 18.53 -10.33 -7.14
N GLY A 9 18.27 -9.55 -8.18
CA GLY A 9 17.11 -9.74 -9.06
C GLY A 9 15.77 -9.45 -8.37
N MET A 10 15.75 -8.58 -7.36
CA MET A 10 14.53 -8.18 -6.67
C MET A 10 13.78 -7.11 -7.46
N LEU A 11 12.47 -7.25 -7.60
CA LEU A 11 11.62 -6.25 -8.25
C LEU A 11 11.27 -5.13 -7.27
N VAL A 12 11.32 -3.89 -7.74
CA VAL A 12 11.09 -2.70 -6.93
C VAL A 12 9.95 -1.86 -7.50
N TRP A 13 9.00 -1.55 -6.64
CA TRP A 13 8.09 -0.41 -6.77
C TRP A 13 8.71 0.73 -5.97
N GLU A 14 9.02 1.85 -6.61
CA GLU A 14 9.54 3.04 -5.95
C GLU A 14 8.52 4.17 -6.00
N GLU A 15 8.38 4.92 -4.90
CA GLU A 15 7.29 5.87 -4.73
C GLU A 15 7.73 7.17 -4.05
N ILE A 16 7.15 8.30 -4.47
CA ILE A 16 7.26 9.57 -3.76
C ILE A 16 6.22 9.69 -2.64
N PRO A 17 6.50 10.40 -1.53
CA PRO A 17 5.65 10.43 -0.33
C PRO A 17 4.47 11.42 -0.44
N VAL A 18 3.56 11.22 -1.37
CA VAL A 18 2.28 11.95 -1.45
C VAL A 18 1.20 11.09 -0.80
N VAL A 19 0.89 11.35 0.48
CA VAL A 19 0.11 10.43 1.32
C VAL A 19 -1.06 11.12 2.04
N ASP A 20 -2.09 10.35 2.39
CA ASP A 20 -3.19 10.65 3.32
C ASP A 20 -4.08 11.83 2.97
N LEU A 21 -3.58 13.04 3.10
CA LEU A 21 -4.31 14.30 2.91
C LEU A 21 -3.49 15.23 2.02
N ILE A 22 -3.91 15.36 0.78
CA ILE A 22 -3.21 16.17 -0.21
C ILE A 22 -3.40 17.65 0.09
N ALA A 23 -2.30 18.38 0.26
CA ALA A 23 -2.33 19.83 0.40
C ALA A 23 -2.80 20.50 -0.91
N LEU A 24 -3.59 21.55 -0.76
CA LEU A 24 -4.08 22.32 -1.89
C LEU A 24 -3.02 23.37 -2.28
N GLY A 25 -2.87 23.59 -3.58
CA GLY A 25 -2.08 24.71 -4.10
C GLY A 25 -0.91 24.31 -5.00
N ASP A 26 -0.38 25.33 -5.68
CA ASP A 26 0.64 25.17 -6.71
C ASP A 26 2.02 24.80 -6.13
N GLU A 27 2.33 25.26 -4.93
CA GLU A 27 3.59 24.93 -4.24
C GLU A 27 3.70 23.43 -3.97
N PHE A 28 2.65 22.82 -3.41
CA PHE A 28 2.64 21.37 -3.18
C PHE A 28 2.76 20.59 -4.48
N ARG A 29 2.02 21.01 -5.52
CA ARG A 29 2.10 20.41 -6.86
C ARG A 29 3.51 20.50 -7.44
N ALA A 30 4.14 21.66 -7.35
CA ALA A 30 5.51 21.88 -7.83
C ALA A 30 6.51 20.97 -7.09
N ASN A 31 6.38 20.89 -5.76
CA ASN A 31 7.23 20.04 -4.93
C ASN A 31 7.06 18.55 -5.26
N ALA A 32 5.84 18.05 -5.33
CA ALA A 32 5.57 16.66 -5.72
C ALA A 32 6.09 16.33 -7.12
N THR A 33 5.93 17.26 -8.06
CA THR A 33 6.46 17.14 -9.43
C THR A 33 8.00 17.08 -9.45
N SER A 34 8.66 17.89 -8.65
CA SER A 34 10.12 17.89 -8.53
C SER A 34 10.60 16.56 -7.94
N ALA A 35 10.00 16.12 -6.84
CA ALA A 35 10.33 14.86 -6.19
C ALA A 35 10.17 13.66 -7.14
N LEU A 36 9.07 13.61 -7.92
CA LEU A 36 8.84 12.56 -8.90
C LEU A 36 9.93 12.54 -10.00
N ARG A 37 10.25 13.71 -10.53
CA ARG A 37 11.32 13.82 -11.55
C ARG A 37 12.68 13.43 -11.01
N GLU A 38 13.01 13.86 -9.81
CA GLU A 38 14.28 13.53 -9.17
C GLU A 38 14.39 12.02 -8.95
N MET A 39 13.37 11.40 -8.40
CA MET A 39 13.32 9.95 -8.19
C MET A 39 13.54 9.18 -9.50
N ILE A 40 12.77 9.49 -10.54
CA ILE A 40 12.88 8.82 -11.83
C ILE A 40 14.27 9.01 -12.44
N ARG A 41 14.78 10.25 -12.48
CA ARG A 41 16.08 10.56 -13.12
C ARG A 41 17.26 9.94 -12.38
N GLN A 42 17.22 9.92 -11.05
CA GLN A 42 18.27 9.31 -10.24
C GLN A 42 18.32 7.79 -10.38
N HIS A 43 17.14 7.14 -10.49
CA HIS A 43 17.02 5.69 -10.42
C HIS A 43 16.64 5.04 -11.75
N TYR A 44 16.58 5.82 -12.84
CA TYR A 44 16.20 5.35 -14.18
C TYR A 44 16.99 4.12 -14.66
N ASN A 45 18.29 4.06 -14.35
CA ASN A 45 19.18 3.01 -14.82
C ASN A 45 19.19 1.76 -13.90
N HIS A 46 18.35 1.69 -12.87
CA HIS A 46 18.20 0.52 -12.02
C HIS A 46 17.24 -0.50 -12.68
N PRO A 47 17.72 -1.67 -13.13
CA PRO A 47 16.88 -2.67 -13.78
C PRO A 47 15.87 -3.31 -12.82
N SER A 48 16.13 -3.28 -11.50
CA SER A 48 15.21 -3.75 -10.47
C SER A 48 13.93 -2.91 -10.40
N VAL A 49 13.99 -1.61 -10.68
CA VAL A 49 12.82 -0.74 -10.63
C VAL A 49 11.92 -1.02 -11.83
N ILE A 50 10.76 -1.62 -11.57
CA ILE A 50 9.79 -2.05 -12.58
C ILE A 50 8.58 -1.12 -12.69
N MET A 51 8.31 -0.35 -11.65
CA MET A 51 7.19 0.59 -11.64
C MET A 51 7.45 1.78 -10.70
N TRP A 52 6.81 2.90 -11.03
CA TRP A 52 6.85 4.15 -10.28
C TRP A 52 5.52 4.42 -9.61
N GLY A 53 5.55 4.72 -8.32
CA GLY A 53 4.40 5.19 -7.55
C GLY A 53 4.47 6.68 -7.25
N TYR A 54 3.33 7.30 -7.03
CA TYR A 54 3.30 8.72 -6.69
C TYR A 54 2.19 9.15 -5.73
N MET A 55 1.34 8.24 -5.27
CA MET A 55 0.35 8.50 -4.21
C MET A 55 0.02 7.24 -3.43
N ASN A 56 -0.08 7.41 -2.11
CA ASN A 56 -0.60 6.40 -1.20
C ASN A 56 -1.77 6.95 -0.39
N GLU A 57 -2.92 6.27 -0.43
CA GLU A 57 -4.11 6.55 0.39
C GLU A 57 -4.58 8.02 0.37
N ALA A 58 -4.38 8.71 -0.73
CA ALA A 58 -4.49 10.17 -0.89
C ALA A 58 -5.82 10.83 -0.46
N VAL A 59 -6.85 10.04 -0.15
CA VAL A 59 -8.17 10.54 0.30
C VAL A 59 -8.65 9.92 1.62
N ILE A 60 -7.82 9.10 2.28
CA ILE A 60 -8.22 8.38 3.51
C ILE A 60 -8.64 9.33 4.64
N GLN A 61 -7.93 10.46 4.79
CA GLN A 61 -8.18 11.41 5.87
C GLN A 61 -9.29 12.44 5.55
N LEU A 62 -9.74 12.54 4.30
CA LEU A 62 -10.68 13.59 3.91
C LEU A 62 -12.00 13.52 4.68
N GLN A 63 -12.56 12.33 4.88
CA GLN A 63 -13.82 12.15 5.60
C GLN A 63 -13.75 12.57 7.08
N TYR A 64 -12.57 12.55 7.69
CA TYR A 64 -12.36 12.88 9.10
C TYR A 64 -11.93 14.34 9.32
N ARG A 65 -11.20 14.92 8.34
CA ARG A 65 -10.54 16.23 8.51
C ARG A 65 -11.18 17.35 7.70
N VAL A 66 -12.07 17.02 6.75
CA VAL A 66 -12.66 18.00 5.82
C VAL A 66 -14.17 18.03 5.98
N LYS A 67 -14.73 19.26 6.08
CA LYS A 67 -16.18 19.43 6.13
C LYS A 67 -16.82 18.91 4.83
N LYS A 68 -17.95 18.23 4.94
CA LYS A 68 -18.65 17.55 3.83
C LYS A 68 -18.84 18.44 2.59
N GLN A 69 -19.13 19.73 2.80
CA GLN A 69 -19.34 20.70 1.71
C GLN A 69 -18.09 21.00 0.89
N ARG A 70 -16.90 20.68 1.42
CA ARG A 70 -15.61 20.93 0.77
C ARG A 70 -14.98 19.68 0.14
N LEU A 71 -15.56 18.50 0.38
CA LEU A 71 -14.97 17.23 -0.08
C LEU A 71 -14.78 17.17 -1.59
N ASN A 72 -15.77 17.64 -2.37
CA ASN A 72 -15.66 17.63 -3.84
C ASN A 72 -14.46 18.42 -4.35
N GLY A 73 -14.20 19.61 -3.79
CA GLY A 73 -13.02 20.39 -4.18
C GLY A 73 -11.69 19.69 -3.85
N PHE A 74 -11.64 18.93 -2.76
CA PHE A 74 -10.47 18.11 -2.45
C PHE A 74 -10.32 16.92 -3.41
N TYR A 75 -11.42 16.24 -3.76
CA TYR A 75 -11.37 15.16 -4.75
C TYR A 75 -10.93 15.66 -6.13
N GLU A 76 -11.46 16.79 -6.58
CA GLU A 76 -11.06 17.45 -7.83
C GLU A 76 -9.59 17.83 -7.84
N ASN A 77 -9.08 18.41 -6.74
CA ASN A 77 -7.66 18.74 -6.60
C ASN A 77 -6.78 17.48 -6.62
N THR A 78 -7.17 16.43 -5.91
CA THR A 78 -6.42 15.16 -5.89
C THR A 78 -6.37 14.53 -7.29
N LEU A 79 -7.50 14.52 -8.01
CA LEU A 79 -7.55 14.05 -9.41
C LEU A 79 -6.67 14.88 -10.33
N ALA A 80 -6.71 16.22 -10.21
CA ALA A 80 -5.90 17.12 -11.02
C ALA A 80 -4.40 16.89 -10.77
N LEU A 81 -4.01 16.72 -9.50
CA LEU A 81 -2.63 16.40 -9.14
C LEU A 81 -2.21 15.03 -9.68
N ALA A 82 -3.04 14.00 -9.51
CA ALA A 82 -2.74 12.65 -10.00
C ALA A 82 -2.53 12.62 -11.51
N ARG A 83 -3.39 13.27 -12.30
CA ARG A 83 -3.23 13.37 -13.75
C ARG A 83 -1.95 14.11 -14.14
N HIS A 84 -1.64 15.21 -13.44
CA HIS A 84 -0.42 15.97 -13.67
C HIS A 84 0.85 15.15 -13.38
N LEU A 85 0.84 14.37 -12.29
CA LEU A 85 1.95 13.48 -11.94
C LEU A 85 2.06 12.31 -12.93
N GLU A 86 0.95 11.72 -13.37
CA GLU A 86 0.95 10.69 -14.42
C GLU A 86 1.55 11.20 -15.73
N GLU A 87 1.10 12.36 -16.20
CA GLU A 87 1.66 12.98 -17.41
C GLU A 87 3.16 13.31 -17.26
N THR A 88 3.58 13.70 -16.06
CA THR A 88 4.99 13.95 -15.76
C THR A 88 5.79 12.66 -15.78
N LEU A 89 5.31 11.61 -15.12
CA LEU A 89 5.91 10.29 -15.11
C LEU A 89 6.11 9.76 -16.53
N LYS A 90 5.07 9.76 -17.34
CA LYS A 90 5.12 9.26 -18.74
C LYS A 90 6.03 10.08 -19.67
N ARG A 91 6.29 11.34 -19.34
CA ARG A 91 7.30 12.16 -20.04
C ARG A 91 8.73 11.83 -19.62
N GLU A 92 8.94 11.50 -18.34
CA GLU A 92 10.27 11.15 -17.82
C GLU A 92 10.63 9.68 -18.11
N ASP A 93 9.65 8.77 -18.02
CA ASP A 93 9.79 7.35 -18.34
C ASP A 93 8.51 6.81 -19.00
N ALA A 94 8.55 6.62 -20.31
CA ALA A 94 7.42 6.12 -21.09
C ALA A 94 7.29 4.58 -21.06
N TYR A 95 8.26 3.88 -20.46
CA TYR A 95 8.34 2.41 -20.54
C TYR A 95 7.88 1.71 -19.26
N ARG A 96 8.28 2.22 -18.09
CA ARG A 96 7.86 1.62 -16.81
C ARG A 96 6.42 1.94 -16.50
N LEU A 97 5.80 1.00 -15.78
CA LEU A 97 4.41 1.13 -15.37
C LEU A 97 4.24 2.13 -14.24
N SER A 98 3.10 2.78 -14.21
CA SER A 98 2.68 3.67 -13.12
C SER A 98 1.71 2.96 -12.17
N THR A 99 1.72 3.36 -10.90
CA THR A 99 0.81 2.83 -9.90
C THR A 99 0.53 3.85 -8.79
N MET A 100 -0.56 3.65 -8.08
CA MET A 100 -0.93 4.32 -6.84
C MET A 100 -1.54 3.29 -5.88
N ALA A 101 -1.35 3.50 -4.59
CA ALA A 101 -1.96 2.66 -3.56
C ALA A 101 -3.23 3.31 -3.00
N TYR A 102 -4.32 2.54 -2.91
CA TYR A 102 -5.64 2.96 -2.44
C TYR A 102 -6.03 2.16 -1.21
N HIS A 103 -6.46 2.80 -0.12
CA HIS A 103 -7.10 2.04 0.96
C HIS A 103 -8.40 1.38 0.47
N GLY A 104 -8.82 0.29 1.10
CA GLY A 104 -9.94 -0.57 0.68
C GLY A 104 -11.32 0.10 0.60
N ASN A 105 -11.43 1.27 -0.06
CA ASN A 105 -12.65 2.05 -0.17
C ASN A 105 -12.98 2.37 -1.63
N GLN A 106 -14.23 2.14 -2.01
CA GLN A 106 -14.72 2.36 -3.37
C GLN A 106 -14.75 3.83 -3.83
N ILE A 107 -14.38 4.78 -2.95
CA ILE A 107 -14.32 6.20 -3.31
C ILE A 107 -13.34 6.46 -4.46
N TYR A 108 -12.21 5.73 -4.53
CA TYR A 108 -11.22 5.86 -5.59
C TYR A 108 -11.78 5.52 -6.97
N ASN A 109 -12.59 4.47 -7.05
CA ASN A 109 -13.32 4.13 -8.27
C ASN A 109 -14.38 5.17 -8.60
N LYS A 110 -15.14 5.60 -7.58
CA LYS A 110 -16.24 6.55 -7.75
C LYS A 110 -15.78 7.91 -8.27
N ILE A 111 -14.65 8.42 -7.79
CA ILE A 111 -14.08 9.69 -8.28
C ILE A 111 -13.21 9.52 -9.53
N GLY A 112 -12.92 8.28 -9.95
CA GLY A 112 -12.12 7.98 -11.15
C GLY A 112 -10.60 8.04 -10.93
N LEU A 113 -10.13 8.10 -9.68
CA LEU A 113 -8.70 8.14 -9.38
C LEU A 113 -8.00 6.83 -9.77
N SER A 114 -8.66 5.69 -9.56
CA SER A 114 -8.16 4.36 -9.89
C SER A 114 -8.09 4.05 -11.40
N ASN A 115 -8.50 4.99 -12.27
CA ASN A 115 -8.41 4.86 -13.73
C ASN A 115 -7.21 5.60 -14.34
N ILE A 116 -6.35 6.21 -13.50
CA ILE A 116 -5.27 7.09 -14.00
C ILE A 116 -4.01 6.27 -14.28
N THR A 117 -3.63 5.37 -13.37
CA THR A 117 -2.40 4.57 -13.47
C THR A 117 -2.58 3.29 -14.29
N ASP A 118 -1.46 2.73 -14.76
CA ASP A 118 -1.45 1.45 -15.47
C ASP A 118 -1.89 0.29 -14.58
N ILE A 119 -1.48 0.30 -13.31
CA ILE A 119 -1.80 -0.72 -12.31
C ILE A 119 -2.50 -0.07 -11.12
N SER A 120 -3.56 -0.72 -10.62
CA SER A 120 -4.25 -0.30 -9.39
C SER A 120 -3.69 -1.05 -8.19
N GLY A 121 -3.06 -0.33 -7.25
CA GLY A 121 -2.64 -0.87 -5.95
C GLY A 121 -3.74 -0.73 -4.90
N TRP A 122 -3.99 -1.79 -4.13
CA TRP A 122 -4.96 -1.78 -3.05
C TRP A 122 -4.34 -2.18 -1.72
N ASN A 123 -4.44 -1.30 -0.72
CA ASN A 123 -4.10 -1.57 0.67
C ASN A 123 -5.31 -2.23 1.33
N LEU A 124 -5.20 -3.52 1.59
CA LEU A 124 -6.33 -4.35 2.04
C LEU A 124 -6.01 -5.04 3.36
N TYR A 125 -6.77 -4.68 4.39
CA TYR A 125 -6.54 -5.13 5.76
C TYR A 125 -7.77 -5.84 6.38
N GLN A 126 -8.62 -6.47 5.56
CA GLN A 126 -9.73 -7.26 6.04
C GLN A 126 -9.21 -8.44 6.89
N GLY A 127 -9.82 -8.64 8.05
CA GLY A 127 -9.31 -9.57 9.04
C GLY A 127 -8.24 -8.95 9.97
N TRP A 128 -7.92 -7.66 9.81
CA TRP A 128 -7.10 -6.91 10.76
C TRP A 128 -7.84 -5.68 11.30
N TYR A 129 -8.08 -4.65 10.49
CA TYR A 129 -8.83 -3.45 10.91
C TYR A 129 -10.33 -3.62 10.77
N GLU A 130 -10.80 -4.41 9.85
CA GLU A 130 -12.21 -4.53 9.48
C GLU A 130 -12.56 -5.99 9.15
N ASN A 131 -13.79 -6.36 9.51
CA ASN A 131 -14.46 -7.56 9.01
C ASN A 131 -13.68 -8.88 9.15
N ASP A 132 -14.15 -9.88 8.43
CA ASP A 132 -13.54 -11.20 8.33
C ASP A 132 -12.63 -11.32 7.08
N PHE A 133 -11.82 -12.35 7.01
CA PHE A 133 -10.97 -12.66 5.86
C PHE A 133 -11.75 -12.81 4.54
N LYS A 134 -12.99 -13.32 4.57
CA LYS A 134 -13.81 -13.50 3.36
C LYS A 134 -14.20 -12.18 2.71
N SER A 135 -14.14 -11.07 3.43
CA SER A 135 -14.38 -9.75 2.84
C SER A 135 -13.24 -9.31 1.93
N PHE A 136 -12.01 -9.77 2.14
CA PHE A 136 -10.92 -9.64 1.17
C PHE A 136 -11.28 -10.33 -0.15
N ASP A 137 -11.69 -11.61 -0.09
CA ASP A 137 -12.10 -12.36 -1.28
C ASP A 137 -13.18 -11.63 -2.06
N ARG A 138 -14.24 -11.20 -1.37
CA ARG A 138 -15.35 -10.44 -1.99
C ARG A 138 -14.88 -9.16 -2.65
N PHE A 139 -14.01 -8.41 -1.99
CA PHE A 139 -13.50 -7.13 -2.51
C PHE A 139 -12.73 -7.34 -3.82
N VAL A 140 -11.73 -8.21 -3.83
CA VAL A 140 -10.87 -8.39 -5.01
C VAL A 140 -11.61 -9.03 -6.18
N ASP A 141 -12.50 -10.00 -5.91
CA ASP A 141 -13.31 -10.65 -6.94
C ASP A 141 -14.34 -9.67 -7.56
N GLU A 142 -14.91 -8.77 -6.75
CA GLU A 142 -15.81 -7.71 -7.23
C GLU A 142 -15.07 -6.64 -8.03
N GLU A 143 -13.87 -6.23 -7.59
CA GLU A 143 -13.02 -5.30 -8.34
C GLU A 143 -12.70 -5.87 -9.73
N HIS A 144 -12.22 -7.10 -9.80
CA HIS A 144 -11.92 -7.73 -11.08
C HIS A 144 -13.16 -7.91 -11.97
N ARG A 145 -14.31 -8.28 -11.39
CA ARG A 145 -15.57 -8.40 -12.12
C ARG A 145 -16.04 -7.08 -12.73
N LYS A 146 -15.87 -5.95 -11.99
CA LYS A 146 -16.23 -4.61 -12.48
C LYS A 146 -15.24 -4.05 -13.49
N TYR A 147 -13.97 -4.36 -13.32
CA TYR A 147 -12.86 -3.79 -14.09
C TYR A 147 -11.91 -4.90 -14.60
N PRO A 148 -12.39 -5.82 -15.48
CA PRO A 148 -11.65 -7.03 -15.84
C PRO A 148 -10.34 -6.78 -16.59
N HIS A 149 -10.17 -5.59 -17.17
CA HIS A 149 -8.96 -5.22 -17.90
C HIS A 149 -7.95 -4.41 -17.07
N ARG A 150 -8.27 -4.15 -15.79
CA ARG A 150 -7.39 -3.41 -14.90
C ARG A 150 -6.51 -4.38 -14.12
N PRO A 151 -5.18 -4.36 -14.31
CA PRO A 151 -4.27 -5.14 -13.47
C PRO A 151 -4.36 -4.65 -12.01
N LEU A 152 -4.35 -5.59 -11.08
CA LEU A 152 -4.51 -5.32 -9.67
C LEU A 152 -3.30 -5.85 -8.90
N ILE A 153 -2.73 -5.02 -8.02
CA ILE A 153 -1.72 -5.41 -7.06
C ILE A 153 -2.24 -5.17 -5.63
N ILE A 154 -1.97 -6.10 -4.72
CA ILE A 154 -2.21 -5.86 -3.30
C ILE A 154 -0.99 -5.13 -2.77
N SER A 155 -1.08 -3.81 -2.71
CA SER A 155 0.04 -2.94 -2.34
C SER A 155 0.36 -2.98 -0.85
N GLU A 156 -0.63 -3.28 -0.01
CA GLU A 156 -0.42 -3.58 1.39
C GLU A 156 -1.44 -4.60 1.90
N PHE A 157 -0.96 -5.53 2.69
CA PHE A 157 -1.73 -6.40 3.58
C PHE A 157 -0.85 -6.76 4.77
N GLY A 158 -1.41 -7.13 5.91
CA GLY A 158 -0.60 -7.49 7.08
C GLY A 158 -1.38 -7.35 8.38
N ALA A 159 -0.92 -8.02 9.42
CA ALA A 159 -1.44 -7.97 10.77
C ALA A 159 -0.32 -7.64 11.75
N GLY A 160 -0.64 -6.86 12.78
CA GLY A 160 0.32 -6.58 13.84
C GLY A 160 0.52 -7.77 14.77
N SER A 161 1.73 -7.92 15.29
CA SER A 161 2.02 -8.89 16.33
C SER A 161 2.97 -8.33 17.40
N ASP A 162 2.84 -8.86 18.60
CA ASP A 162 3.75 -8.57 19.70
C ASP A 162 4.24 -9.92 20.24
N PRO A 163 5.56 -10.17 20.28
CA PRO A 163 6.12 -11.47 20.71
C PRO A 163 5.76 -11.84 22.16
N ARG A 164 5.33 -10.85 22.93
CA ARG A 164 4.91 -11.06 24.33
C ARG A 164 3.47 -11.58 24.42
N LEU A 165 2.69 -11.47 23.32
CA LEU A 165 1.28 -11.83 23.26
C LEU A 165 1.10 -13.16 22.52
N GLN A 166 0.58 -14.13 23.24
CA GLN A 166 0.26 -15.47 22.74
C GLN A 166 -1.22 -15.75 23.00
N SER A 167 -1.91 -16.37 22.05
CA SER A 167 -3.31 -16.71 22.18
C SER A 167 -3.59 -18.14 21.71
N LEU A 168 -4.36 -18.89 22.51
CA LEU A 168 -4.92 -20.20 22.10
C LEU A 168 -6.22 -20.05 21.29
N ASP A 169 -6.84 -18.87 21.36
CA ASP A 169 -8.03 -18.50 20.59
C ASP A 169 -7.83 -17.09 20.01
N PRO A 170 -6.97 -16.96 18.98
CA PRO A 170 -6.59 -15.66 18.42
C PRO A 170 -7.78 -14.97 17.77
N GLN A 171 -7.88 -13.66 18.02
CA GLN A 171 -8.96 -12.81 17.54
C GLN A 171 -8.45 -11.65 16.70
N ILE A 172 -9.33 -11.06 15.90
CA ILE A 172 -9.03 -9.85 15.13
C ILE A 172 -8.48 -8.77 16.06
N PHE A 173 -7.33 -8.19 15.69
CA PHE A 173 -6.71 -7.07 16.40
C PHE A 173 -6.22 -7.38 17.82
N ASP A 174 -5.94 -8.64 18.15
CA ASP A 174 -5.42 -9.03 19.46
C ASP A 174 -3.89 -8.97 19.57
N PHE A 175 -3.21 -8.69 18.47
CA PHE A 175 -1.75 -8.63 18.35
C PHE A 175 -1.02 -9.92 18.75
N SER A 176 -1.70 -11.04 18.85
CA SER A 176 -1.03 -12.31 19.10
C SER A 176 -0.23 -12.75 17.88
N MET A 177 0.87 -13.46 18.14
CA MET A 177 1.68 -14.07 17.07
C MET A 177 0.83 -15.04 16.22
N GLN A 178 -0.09 -15.76 16.86
CA GLN A 178 -1.01 -16.70 16.21
C GLN A 178 -1.97 -16.00 15.26
N TRP A 179 -2.46 -14.79 15.60
CA TRP A 179 -3.31 -14.05 14.66
C TRP A 179 -2.56 -13.61 13.42
N GLN A 180 -1.33 -13.09 13.55
CA GLN A 180 -0.50 -12.75 12.40
C GLN A 180 -0.24 -13.97 11.51
N GLN A 181 0.05 -15.12 12.11
CA GLN A 181 0.22 -16.39 11.39
C GLN A 181 -1.05 -16.76 10.60
N LEU A 182 -2.22 -16.81 11.25
CA LEU A 182 -3.49 -17.13 10.59
C LEU A 182 -3.83 -16.14 9.47
N TYR A 183 -3.52 -14.86 9.67
CA TYR A 183 -3.71 -13.83 8.66
C TYR A 183 -2.91 -14.14 7.39
N LEU A 184 -1.63 -14.43 7.53
CA LEU A 184 -0.75 -14.76 6.40
C LEU A 184 -1.14 -16.08 5.74
N GLU A 185 -1.46 -17.10 6.52
CA GLU A 185 -1.96 -18.41 6.04
C GLU A 185 -3.24 -18.27 5.20
N TYR A 186 -4.07 -17.29 5.49
CA TYR A 186 -5.25 -17.00 4.67
C TYR A 186 -4.91 -16.18 3.42
N TYR A 187 -4.19 -15.05 3.60
CA TYR A 187 -3.96 -14.09 2.52
C TYR A 187 -3.08 -14.63 1.40
N LEU A 188 -1.98 -15.30 1.72
CA LEU A 188 -1.06 -15.78 0.68
C LEU A 188 -1.73 -16.74 -0.31
N PRO A 189 -2.43 -17.82 0.11
CA PRO A 189 -3.17 -18.66 -0.83
C PRO A 189 -4.33 -17.93 -1.52
N ALA A 190 -5.00 -17.01 -0.81
CA ALA A 190 -6.10 -16.23 -1.38
C ALA A 190 -5.64 -15.33 -2.54
N ILE A 191 -4.45 -14.75 -2.43
CA ILE A 191 -3.80 -13.97 -3.49
C ILE A 191 -3.36 -14.90 -4.63
N MET A 192 -2.60 -15.94 -4.32
CA MET A 192 -1.99 -16.83 -5.32
C MET A 192 -3.00 -17.57 -6.21
N LYS A 193 -4.20 -17.87 -5.72
CA LYS A 193 -5.26 -18.51 -6.52
C LYS A 193 -5.92 -17.58 -7.55
N ARG A 194 -5.58 -16.28 -7.56
CA ARG A 194 -6.20 -15.26 -8.41
C ARG A 194 -5.22 -14.71 -9.43
N PRO A 195 -5.19 -15.23 -10.67
CA PRO A 195 -4.20 -14.83 -11.67
C PRO A 195 -4.33 -13.36 -12.13
N PHE A 196 -5.42 -12.69 -11.79
CA PHE A 196 -5.61 -11.26 -12.05
C PHE A 196 -4.94 -10.36 -11.02
N ILE A 197 -4.50 -10.91 -9.88
CA ILE A 197 -3.64 -10.21 -8.93
C ILE A 197 -2.20 -10.42 -9.40
N VAL A 198 -1.60 -9.37 -9.97
CA VAL A 198 -0.29 -9.47 -10.62
C VAL A 198 0.89 -9.34 -9.65
N GLY A 199 0.63 -8.99 -8.40
CA GLY A 199 1.64 -8.89 -7.35
C GLY A 199 1.03 -8.58 -5.99
N ALA A 200 1.83 -8.75 -4.94
CA ALA A 200 1.45 -8.40 -3.58
C ALA A 200 2.68 -8.04 -2.74
N THR A 201 2.52 -7.08 -1.83
CA THR A 201 3.55 -6.68 -0.86
C THR A 201 2.95 -6.68 0.54
N GLU A 202 3.59 -7.40 1.43
CA GLU A 202 3.20 -7.42 2.84
C GLU A 202 3.66 -6.13 3.52
N TRP A 203 2.80 -5.52 4.33
CA TRP A 203 3.13 -4.41 5.18
C TRP A 203 3.28 -4.90 6.63
N ASN A 204 4.52 -5.10 7.10
CA ASN A 204 5.74 -4.67 6.43
C ASN A 204 6.90 -5.64 6.75
N PHE A 205 8.06 -5.41 6.18
CA PHE A 205 9.21 -6.29 6.38
C PHE A 205 9.79 -6.21 7.80
N ILE A 206 9.92 -5.00 8.36
CA ILE A 206 10.57 -4.76 9.66
C ILE A 206 9.72 -3.82 10.49
N ASP A 207 9.54 -4.11 11.77
CA ASP A 207 8.96 -3.15 12.74
C ASP A 207 9.71 -1.83 12.74
N PHE A 208 8.99 -0.73 12.83
CA PHE A 208 9.61 0.59 12.83
C PHE A 208 8.91 1.57 13.79
N SER A 209 9.67 2.60 14.20
CA SER A 209 9.16 3.66 15.04
C SER A 209 8.10 4.50 14.32
N SER A 210 6.95 4.70 14.95
CA SER A 210 5.82 5.45 14.42
C SER A 210 5.16 6.27 15.52
N ALA A 211 5.49 7.56 15.59
CA ALA A 211 5.10 8.45 16.68
C ALA A 211 3.57 8.52 16.94
N SER A 212 2.76 8.32 15.92
CA SER A 212 1.30 8.37 16.01
C SER A 212 0.64 7.06 16.48
N ARG A 213 1.38 5.95 16.48
CA ARG A 213 0.83 4.65 16.87
C ARG A 213 0.70 4.54 18.39
N GLN A 214 -0.48 4.07 18.84
CA GLN A 214 -0.82 3.89 20.27
C GLN A 214 -1.41 2.49 20.54
N GLU A 215 -1.13 1.54 19.64
CA GLU A 215 -1.67 0.18 19.69
C GLU A 215 -0.86 -0.69 20.69
N ALA A 216 -0.68 -1.97 20.47
CA ALA A 216 -0.09 -2.90 21.44
C ALA A 216 1.28 -2.44 22.01
N THR A 217 2.15 -1.93 21.14
CA THR A 217 3.40 -1.28 21.55
C THR A 217 3.36 0.19 21.13
N PRO A 218 3.17 1.13 22.05
CA PRO A 218 3.11 2.54 21.72
C PRO A 218 4.34 3.01 20.94
N HIS A 219 4.10 3.87 19.95
CA HIS A 219 5.11 4.46 19.07
C HIS A 219 5.86 3.46 18.17
N ILE A 220 5.31 2.26 17.96
CA ILE A 220 5.86 1.25 17.04
C ILE A 220 4.77 0.79 16.08
N ASN A 221 5.10 0.71 14.79
CA ASN A 221 4.35 -0.09 13.84
C ASN A 221 4.90 -1.51 13.94
N ASN A 222 4.12 -2.41 14.50
CA ASN A 222 4.50 -3.79 14.78
C ASN A 222 3.83 -4.80 13.84
N LYS A 223 3.75 -4.44 12.55
CA LYS A 223 3.32 -5.36 11.48
C LYS A 223 4.50 -6.06 10.78
N GLY A 224 5.71 -5.85 11.29
CA GLY A 224 6.92 -6.43 10.71
C GLY A 224 6.92 -7.96 10.75
N LEU A 225 7.43 -8.57 9.67
CA LEU A 225 7.81 -9.98 9.66
C LEU A 225 9.11 -10.21 10.45
N MET A 226 9.83 -9.13 10.73
CA MET A 226 11.03 -9.11 11.56
C MET A 226 10.94 -7.97 12.56
N TYR A 227 11.57 -8.16 13.72
CA TYR A 227 11.70 -7.09 14.69
C TYR A 227 12.72 -6.05 14.23
N ASN A 228 12.60 -4.83 14.75
CA ASN A 228 13.47 -3.71 14.40
C ASN A 228 14.96 -3.93 14.71
N CYS A 229 15.28 -4.88 15.59
CA CYS A 229 16.67 -5.26 15.87
C CYS A 229 17.31 -6.16 14.79
N LEU A 230 16.54 -6.65 13.83
CA LEU A 230 16.98 -7.56 12.74
C LEU A 230 17.58 -8.90 13.20
N LEU A 231 17.50 -9.21 14.49
CA LEU A 231 18.07 -10.44 15.07
C LEU A 231 17.03 -11.57 15.18
N TYR A 232 15.75 -11.23 15.22
CA TYR A 232 14.66 -12.17 15.37
C TYR A 232 13.59 -11.94 14.31
N THR A 233 13.14 -13.03 13.72
CA THR A 233 11.94 -13.06 12.87
C THR A 233 10.71 -13.27 13.72
N SER A 234 9.57 -12.78 13.28
CA SER A 234 8.27 -13.30 13.71
C SER A 234 8.24 -14.80 13.38
N PRO A 235 7.66 -15.67 14.25
CA PRO A 235 7.67 -17.10 13.95
C PRO A 235 6.98 -17.36 12.61
N SER A 236 7.74 -17.99 11.73
CA SER A 236 7.20 -18.49 10.46
C SER A 236 6.22 -19.64 10.75
N PRO A 237 5.15 -19.80 9.98
CA PRO A 237 4.27 -20.98 10.07
C PRO A 237 5.00 -22.34 9.96
N ARG A 238 6.24 -22.33 9.51
CA ARG A 238 7.07 -23.56 9.36
C ARG A 238 7.92 -23.90 10.58
N ASP A 239 7.99 -22.99 11.55
CA ASP A 239 8.86 -23.14 12.73
C ASP A 239 8.07 -23.50 13.99
N CYS A 240 6.79 -23.83 13.84
CA CYS A 240 5.90 -24.31 14.91
C CYS A 240 5.63 -25.79 14.80
#